data_d9701f5e93ca54ed537c5870bbda20a4
#
_entry.id   d9701f5e93ca54ed537c5870bbda20a4
#
_cell.length_a   1.000
_cell.length_b   1.000
_cell.length_c   1.000
_cell.angle_alpha   90.00
_cell.angle_beta   90.00
_cell.angle_gamma   90.00
#
_symmetry.space_group_name_H-M   'P 1'
#
loop_
_entity.id
_entity.type
_entity.pdbx_description
1 polymer ?
#
loop_
_entity_poly.entity_id
_entity_poly.type
_entity_poly.pdbx_seq_one_letter_code
_entity_poly.pdbx_strand_id
1 'polypeptide(L)'
;MTTRGDQILDRALSKVGGKGLFVKELEVAMAEGRADLAVHSLKDVPMDLPQGFALAAVLEREDPRDAFVSNDYASLADLPDGAIVGTSSLRRQALIAVRYPNLVIKPLRGNLDTRLSKLDRGDYAAIILAAAGLKRLGLPERIRSLLDPKDSLPAAGQGAMAIEIATERTDGLDLRALLAPLNHLATSQAVAAERKVSKVFGGSCQIPLAAFATVEGDTMRLRAMVATPDGTRMASAELSGPANLPENLGEKVSALLAEQDANAILAVCKAEADAADAADAAGV
;
A
#
# COMPACT_ATOMS: atom_id res chain seq x y z
N MET A 1 -17.61 9.82 7.18
CA MET A 1 -18.45 9.14 6.15
C MET A 1 -18.05 7.69 6.10
N THR A 2 -18.98 6.79 5.80
CA THR A 2 -18.70 5.36 5.57
C THR A 2 -18.72 5.13 4.07
N THR A 3 -17.64 4.62 3.50
CA THR A 3 -17.53 4.38 2.06
C THR A 3 -18.06 2.98 1.69
N ARG A 4 -18.41 2.75 0.41
CA ARG A 4 -18.73 1.41 -0.08
C ARG A 4 -17.60 0.41 0.16
N GLY A 5 -16.35 0.87 0.07
CA GLY A 5 -15.19 0.06 0.39
C GLY A 5 -15.18 -0.46 1.84
N ASP A 6 -15.70 0.33 2.78
CA ASP A 6 -15.83 -0.07 4.20
C ASP A 6 -16.97 -1.08 4.42
N GLN A 7 -17.95 -1.11 3.53
CA GLN A 7 -19.14 -1.99 3.65
C GLN A 7 -18.94 -3.37 3.03
N ILE A 8 -17.97 -3.51 2.11
CA ILE A 8 -17.72 -4.77 1.39
C ILE A 8 -16.76 -5.64 2.20
N LEU A 9 -17.33 -6.57 2.95
CA LEU A 9 -16.60 -7.48 3.85
C LEU A 9 -16.44 -8.89 3.28
N ASP A 10 -17.23 -9.26 2.27
CA ASP A 10 -17.42 -10.65 1.77
C ASP A 10 -16.75 -10.93 0.41
N ARG A 11 -16.37 -9.91 -0.35
CA ARG A 11 -15.81 -10.05 -1.70
C ARG A 11 -14.44 -9.41 -1.84
N ALA A 12 -13.63 -9.91 -2.78
CA ALA A 12 -12.38 -9.26 -3.14
C ALA A 12 -12.65 -7.84 -3.69
N LEU A 13 -11.96 -6.82 -3.19
CA LEU A 13 -12.11 -5.45 -3.69
C LEU A 13 -11.81 -5.34 -5.20
N SER A 14 -10.99 -6.27 -5.73
CA SER A 14 -10.78 -6.46 -7.17
C SER A 14 -12.08 -6.80 -7.93
N LYS A 15 -13.03 -7.48 -7.29
CA LYS A 15 -14.29 -7.93 -7.89
C LYS A 15 -15.41 -6.88 -7.87
N VAL A 16 -15.28 -5.83 -7.07
CA VAL A 16 -16.38 -4.86 -6.86
C VAL A 16 -16.20 -3.60 -7.71
N GLY A 17 -15.22 -3.59 -8.58
CA GLY A 17 -15.03 -2.54 -9.57
C GLY A 17 -14.11 -1.42 -9.14
N GLY A 18 -12.98 -1.36 -9.77
CA GLY A 18 -12.26 -0.14 -10.09
C GLY A 18 -11.40 0.49 -9.01
N LYS A 19 -10.41 1.17 -9.50
CA LYS A 19 -9.54 2.09 -8.77
C LYS A 19 -10.39 3.13 -8.01
N GLY A 20 -10.16 3.31 -6.71
CA GLY A 20 -10.75 4.43 -5.96
C GLY A 20 -12.04 4.15 -5.18
N LEU A 21 -12.39 2.89 -4.87
CA LEU A 21 -13.59 2.55 -4.08
C LEU A 21 -13.70 3.29 -2.73
N PHE A 22 -12.57 3.67 -2.15
CA PHE A 22 -12.52 4.43 -0.89
C PHE A 22 -12.45 5.94 -1.10
N VAL A 23 -12.10 6.40 -2.31
CA VAL A 23 -11.81 7.80 -2.63
C VAL A 23 -12.98 8.46 -3.34
N LYS A 24 -13.63 7.76 -4.27
CA LYS A 24 -14.69 8.31 -5.12
C LYS A 24 -15.87 8.95 -4.38
N GLU A 25 -16.31 8.36 -3.28
CA GLU A 25 -17.42 8.90 -2.49
C GLU A 25 -17.03 10.18 -1.74
N LEU A 26 -15.74 10.29 -1.35
CA LEU A 26 -15.19 11.48 -0.72
C LEU A 26 -15.01 12.59 -1.77
N GLU A 27 -14.55 12.26 -2.97
CA GLU A 27 -14.46 13.18 -4.11
C GLU A 27 -15.84 13.75 -4.47
N VAL A 28 -16.87 12.89 -4.57
CA VAL A 28 -18.26 13.35 -4.79
C VAL A 28 -18.71 14.28 -3.66
N ALA A 29 -18.42 13.95 -2.40
CA ALA A 29 -18.79 14.81 -1.28
C ALA A 29 -18.09 16.18 -1.33
N MET A 30 -16.83 16.22 -1.74
CA MET A 30 -16.09 17.47 -1.94
C MET A 30 -16.64 18.27 -3.14
N ALA A 31 -16.95 17.62 -4.25
CA ALA A 31 -17.54 18.26 -5.43
C ALA A 31 -18.93 18.88 -5.13
N GLU A 32 -19.70 18.24 -4.26
CA GLU A 32 -21.02 18.72 -3.83
C GLU A 32 -20.96 19.71 -2.64
N GLY A 33 -19.78 20.06 -2.16
CA GLY A 33 -19.61 20.97 -1.03
C GLY A 33 -20.05 20.40 0.33
N ARG A 34 -20.20 19.07 0.44
CA ARG A 34 -20.53 18.38 1.69
C ARG A 34 -19.30 18.07 2.55
N ALA A 35 -18.12 18.16 1.97
CA ALA A 35 -16.83 18.07 2.65
C ALA A 35 -15.86 19.08 2.02
N ASP A 36 -14.99 19.65 2.83
CA ASP A 36 -13.97 20.61 2.39
C ASP A 36 -12.70 19.91 1.94
N LEU A 37 -12.37 18.80 2.57
CA LEU A 37 -11.17 18.00 2.31
C LEU A 37 -11.41 16.53 2.64
N ALA A 38 -10.53 15.66 2.13
CA ALA A 38 -10.48 14.26 2.50
C ALA A 38 -9.08 13.88 3.00
N VAL A 39 -9.03 13.06 4.05
CA VAL A 39 -7.78 12.57 4.63
C VAL A 39 -7.64 11.08 4.33
N HIS A 40 -6.52 10.71 3.73
CA HIS A 40 -6.27 9.35 3.24
C HIS A 40 -5.00 8.74 3.81
N SER A 41 -5.00 7.42 3.96
CA SER A 41 -3.75 6.67 3.90
C SER A 41 -3.20 6.77 2.48
N LEU A 42 -2.02 7.37 2.28
CA LEU A 42 -1.53 7.70 0.94
C LEU A 42 -1.36 6.47 0.04
N LYS A 43 -1.04 5.31 0.59
CA LYS A 43 -0.93 4.05 -0.16
C LYS A 43 -2.23 3.61 -0.85
N ASP A 44 -3.37 4.10 -0.36
CA ASP A 44 -4.71 3.75 -0.87
C ASP A 44 -5.23 4.77 -1.88
N VAL A 45 -4.52 5.91 -2.05
CA VAL A 45 -4.84 6.96 -3.01
C VAL A 45 -4.38 6.54 -4.42
N PRO A 46 -5.25 6.60 -5.45
CA PRO A 46 -4.87 6.34 -6.84
C PRO A 46 -3.65 7.15 -7.27
N MET A 47 -2.84 6.60 -8.17
CA MET A 47 -1.64 7.31 -8.67
C MET A 47 -2.01 8.55 -9.46
N ASP A 48 -3.12 8.51 -10.20
CA ASP A 48 -3.73 9.64 -10.88
C ASP A 48 -5.07 9.97 -10.21
N LEU A 49 -5.20 11.20 -9.75
CA LEU A 49 -6.47 11.73 -9.24
C LEU A 49 -7.35 12.17 -10.40
N PRO A 50 -8.68 12.15 -10.25
CA PRO A 50 -9.59 12.73 -11.23
C PRO A 50 -9.32 14.22 -11.41
N GLN A 51 -9.69 14.72 -12.58
CA GLN A 51 -9.65 16.15 -12.84
C GLN A 51 -10.50 16.90 -11.81
N GLY A 52 -9.99 18.01 -11.31
CA GLY A 52 -10.64 18.82 -10.28
C GLY A 52 -10.24 18.46 -8.84
N PHE A 53 -9.35 17.46 -8.64
CA PHE A 53 -8.83 17.10 -7.31
C PHE A 53 -7.31 17.10 -7.27
N ALA A 54 -6.75 17.38 -6.11
CA ALA A 54 -5.30 17.36 -5.89
C ALA A 54 -4.96 17.03 -4.43
N LEU A 55 -3.78 16.47 -4.21
CA LEU A 55 -3.20 16.39 -2.88
C LEU A 55 -2.66 17.78 -2.51
N ALA A 56 -3.17 18.34 -1.42
CA ALA A 56 -2.74 19.64 -0.89
C ALA A 56 -1.55 19.50 0.05
N ALA A 57 -1.48 18.42 0.81
CA ALA A 57 -0.40 18.15 1.75
C ALA A 57 -0.16 16.64 1.92
N VAL A 58 1.09 16.28 2.13
CA VAL A 58 1.52 14.96 2.61
C VAL A 58 2.14 15.16 3.98
N LEU A 59 1.59 14.52 5.00
CA LEU A 59 1.99 14.67 6.38
C LEU A 59 3.28 13.88 6.66
N GLU A 60 3.93 14.20 7.77
CA GLU A 60 5.07 13.44 8.26
C GLU A 60 4.75 11.94 8.34
N ARG A 61 5.68 11.13 7.84
CA ARG A 61 5.51 9.69 7.71
C ARG A 61 5.62 8.99 9.06
N GLU A 62 4.59 8.26 9.45
CA GLU A 62 4.67 7.29 10.54
C GLU A 62 5.42 6.04 10.05
N ASP A 63 5.75 5.13 10.95
CA ASP A 63 6.50 3.91 10.68
C ASP A 63 6.01 3.16 9.41
N PRO A 64 6.82 3.12 8.34
CA PRO A 64 6.40 2.51 7.07
C PRO A 64 6.42 0.98 7.09
N ARG A 65 6.97 0.37 8.15
CA ARG A 65 7.19 -1.08 8.20
C ARG A 65 5.91 -1.88 8.27
N ASP A 66 5.99 -3.11 7.86
CA ASP A 66 4.98 -4.11 8.14
C ASP A 66 5.15 -4.62 9.58
N ALA A 67 4.03 -4.89 10.24
CA ALA A 67 3.96 -5.44 11.58
C ALA A 67 3.53 -6.90 11.51
N PHE A 68 4.28 -7.77 12.17
CA PHE A 68 3.89 -9.11 12.49
C PHE A 68 3.01 -9.07 13.75
N VAL A 69 1.81 -9.61 13.65
CA VAL A 69 0.82 -9.67 14.72
C VAL A 69 0.43 -11.13 14.96
N SER A 70 0.65 -11.61 16.15
CA SER A 70 0.30 -12.97 16.58
C SER A 70 -0.01 -12.99 18.07
N ASN A 71 -0.86 -13.89 18.51
CA ASN A 71 -1.12 -14.11 19.92
C ASN A 71 -0.01 -14.97 20.56
N ASP A 72 0.49 -15.97 19.84
CA ASP A 72 1.32 -17.05 20.38
C ASP A 72 2.80 -16.96 19.97
N TYR A 73 3.12 -16.34 18.80
CA TYR A 73 4.47 -16.33 18.22
C TYR A 73 5.10 -14.95 18.24
N ALA A 74 6.43 -14.89 18.37
CA ALA A 74 7.17 -13.63 18.44
C ALA A 74 7.54 -13.08 17.05
N SER A 75 7.78 -13.96 16.06
CA SER A 75 8.18 -13.58 14.70
C SER A 75 7.71 -14.60 13.66
N LEU A 76 7.88 -14.27 12.37
CA LEU A 76 7.63 -15.22 11.26
C LEU A 76 8.50 -16.47 11.33
N ALA A 77 9.73 -16.34 11.86
CA ALA A 77 10.67 -17.45 11.96
C ALA A 77 10.27 -18.48 13.04
N ASP A 78 9.43 -18.08 13.99
CA ASP A 78 8.97 -18.95 15.08
C ASP A 78 7.72 -19.75 14.69
N LEU A 79 7.14 -19.48 13.53
CA LEU A 79 5.95 -20.18 13.06
C LEU A 79 6.30 -21.61 12.61
N PRO A 80 5.51 -22.63 12.98
CA PRO A 80 5.71 -23.97 12.50
C PRO A 80 5.36 -24.12 11.03
N ASP A 81 5.92 -25.11 10.37
CA ASP A 81 5.57 -25.48 8.99
C ASP A 81 4.06 -25.69 8.85
N GLY A 82 3.49 -25.15 7.77
CA GLY A 82 2.05 -25.19 7.52
C GLY A 82 1.24 -24.15 8.29
N ALA A 83 1.86 -23.33 9.14
CA ALA A 83 1.14 -22.27 9.86
C ALA A 83 0.50 -21.26 8.90
N ILE A 84 -0.74 -20.85 9.22
CA ILE A 84 -1.52 -19.95 8.37
C ILE A 84 -1.19 -18.50 8.71
N VAL A 85 -0.70 -17.75 7.72
CA VAL A 85 -0.45 -16.31 7.81
C VAL A 85 -1.47 -15.54 6.99
N GLY A 86 -2.17 -14.60 7.64
CA GLY A 86 -3.22 -13.79 7.01
C GLY A 86 -2.69 -12.52 6.36
N THR A 87 -2.85 -12.40 5.04
CA THR A 87 -2.66 -11.15 4.29
C THR A 87 -3.43 -11.19 2.97
N SER A 88 -3.93 -10.03 2.50
CA SER A 88 -4.48 -9.88 1.14
C SER A 88 -3.59 -9.02 0.25
N SER A 89 -2.39 -8.67 0.72
CA SER A 89 -1.42 -7.93 -0.07
C SER A 89 -0.53 -8.90 -0.85
N LEU A 90 -0.61 -8.87 -2.18
CA LEU A 90 0.24 -9.69 -3.05
C LEU A 90 1.73 -9.41 -2.82
N ARG A 91 2.09 -8.14 -2.52
CA ARG A 91 3.43 -7.75 -2.12
C ARG A 91 3.91 -8.51 -0.88
N ARG A 92 3.11 -8.53 0.19
CA ARG A 92 3.45 -9.25 1.43
C ARG A 92 3.51 -10.74 1.22
N GLN A 93 2.57 -11.27 0.46
CA GLN A 93 2.54 -12.68 0.10
C GLN A 93 3.84 -13.10 -0.59
N ALA A 94 4.26 -12.38 -1.65
CA ALA A 94 5.50 -12.65 -2.36
C ALA A 94 6.73 -12.63 -1.43
N LEU A 95 6.86 -11.58 -0.59
CA LEU A 95 8.00 -11.44 0.31
C LEU A 95 8.07 -12.52 1.40
N ILE A 96 6.92 -12.99 1.88
CA ILE A 96 6.84 -14.11 2.83
C ILE A 96 7.17 -15.42 2.12
N ALA A 97 6.60 -15.66 0.93
CA ALA A 97 6.83 -16.91 0.18
C ALA A 97 8.31 -17.13 -0.14
N VAL A 98 9.05 -16.06 -0.50
CA VAL A 98 10.52 -16.14 -0.74
C VAL A 98 11.29 -16.65 0.47
N ARG A 99 10.92 -16.22 1.68
CA ARG A 99 11.71 -16.46 2.91
C ARG A 99 11.19 -17.63 3.73
N TYR A 100 9.90 -17.86 3.68
CA TYR A 100 9.19 -18.84 4.49
C TYR A 100 8.26 -19.70 3.60
N PRO A 101 8.82 -20.48 2.67
CA PRO A 101 8.03 -21.22 1.67
C PRO A 101 7.14 -22.31 2.31
N ASN A 102 7.41 -22.69 3.54
CA ASN A 102 6.61 -23.69 4.28
C ASN A 102 5.38 -23.08 4.96
N LEU A 103 5.21 -21.75 4.96
CA LEU A 103 4.02 -21.10 5.52
C LEU A 103 2.87 -21.09 4.52
N VAL A 104 1.64 -21.21 5.03
CA VAL A 104 0.43 -21.14 4.23
C VAL A 104 -0.15 -19.74 4.28
N ILE A 105 -0.19 -19.04 3.16
CA ILE A 105 -0.74 -17.69 3.11
C ILE A 105 -2.21 -17.73 2.71
N LYS A 106 -3.07 -17.13 3.53
CA LYS A 106 -4.51 -17.02 3.25
C LYS A 106 -4.97 -15.57 3.21
N PRO A 107 -5.97 -15.25 2.36
CA PRO A 107 -6.55 -13.90 2.30
C PRO A 107 -7.11 -13.45 3.64
N LEU A 108 -6.79 -12.23 4.05
CA LEU A 108 -7.30 -11.59 5.26
C LEU A 108 -8.02 -10.29 4.90
N ARG A 109 -9.33 -10.25 5.09
CA ARG A 109 -10.23 -9.14 4.72
C ARG A 109 -10.91 -8.52 5.93
N GLY A 110 -11.40 -7.29 5.74
CA GLY A 110 -12.09 -6.48 6.72
C GLY A 110 -11.27 -5.26 7.15
N ASN A 111 -11.84 -4.42 8.00
CA ASN A 111 -11.13 -3.34 8.69
C ASN A 111 -10.15 -3.93 9.73
N LEU A 112 -9.43 -3.07 10.45
CA LEU A 112 -8.42 -3.52 11.42
C LEU A 112 -9.04 -4.39 12.52
N ASP A 113 -10.17 -3.97 13.09
CA ASP A 113 -10.85 -4.71 14.18
C ASP A 113 -11.29 -6.10 13.73
N THR A 114 -11.87 -6.17 12.53
CA THR A 114 -12.29 -7.46 11.93
C THR A 114 -11.09 -8.39 11.75
N ARG A 115 -9.93 -7.87 11.29
CA ARG A 115 -8.72 -8.67 11.07
C ARG A 115 -8.13 -9.17 12.38
N LEU A 116 -8.09 -8.32 13.41
CA LEU A 116 -7.65 -8.69 14.75
C LEU A 116 -8.59 -9.74 15.37
N SER A 117 -9.91 -9.56 15.24
CA SER A 117 -10.90 -10.53 15.73
C SER A 117 -10.76 -11.90 15.05
N LYS A 118 -10.39 -11.96 13.77
CA LYS A 118 -10.10 -13.23 13.06
C LYS A 118 -8.86 -13.91 13.62
N LEU A 119 -7.80 -13.14 13.92
CA LEU A 119 -6.61 -13.66 14.60
C LEU A 119 -6.97 -14.20 15.99
N ASP A 120 -7.71 -13.43 16.78
CA ASP A 120 -8.06 -13.76 18.17
C ASP A 120 -8.97 -15.01 18.26
N ARG A 121 -9.72 -15.32 17.20
CA ARG A 121 -10.48 -16.57 17.08
C ARG A 121 -9.63 -17.78 16.67
N GLY A 122 -8.37 -17.58 16.30
CA GLY A 122 -7.49 -18.65 15.83
C GLY A 122 -7.64 -19.01 14.34
N ASP A 123 -8.32 -18.17 13.52
CA ASP A 123 -8.44 -18.39 12.08
C ASP A 123 -7.05 -18.33 11.38
N TYR A 124 -6.07 -17.68 12.01
CA TYR A 124 -4.68 -17.47 11.58
C TYR A 124 -3.73 -17.63 12.75
N ALA A 125 -2.55 -18.19 12.52
CA ALA A 125 -1.45 -18.20 13.49
C ALA A 125 -0.80 -16.82 13.63
N ALA A 126 -0.80 -16.05 12.53
CA ALA A 126 -0.32 -14.68 12.47
C ALA A 126 -1.00 -13.89 11.35
N ILE A 127 -0.95 -12.57 11.45
CA ILE A 127 -1.40 -11.67 10.38
C ILE A 127 -0.37 -10.57 10.15
N ILE A 128 -0.27 -10.06 8.92
CA ILE A 128 0.64 -8.97 8.58
C ILE A 128 -0.15 -7.70 8.28
N LEU A 129 0.15 -6.66 9.05
CA LEU A 129 -0.51 -5.35 8.98
C LEU A 129 0.52 -4.25 8.76
N ALA A 130 0.07 -3.02 8.43
CA ALA A 130 0.94 -1.86 8.45
C ALA A 130 1.07 -1.34 9.89
N ALA A 131 2.29 -1.17 10.38
CA ALA A 131 2.56 -0.70 11.74
C ALA A 131 1.88 0.65 12.03
N ALA A 132 1.93 1.58 11.08
CA ALA A 132 1.28 2.89 11.19
C ALA A 132 -0.23 2.81 11.49
N GLY A 133 -0.94 1.80 10.94
CA GLY A 133 -2.35 1.60 11.22
C GLY A 133 -2.63 1.22 12.68
N LEU A 134 -1.86 0.28 13.21
CA LEU A 134 -1.95 -0.14 14.61
C LEU A 134 -1.61 1.01 15.56
N LYS A 135 -0.52 1.72 15.30
CA LYS A 135 -0.09 2.86 16.13
C LYS A 135 -1.14 3.98 16.15
N ARG A 136 -1.71 4.35 15.00
CA ARG A 136 -2.72 5.43 14.90
C ARG A 136 -4.02 5.09 15.60
N LEU A 137 -4.38 3.82 15.68
CA LEU A 137 -5.57 3.36 16.40
C LEU A 137 -5.31 3.03 17.87
N GLY A 138 -4.11 3.33 18.39
CA GLY A 138 -3.77 3.12 19.78
C GLY A 138 -3.59 1.65 20.17
N LEU A 139 -3.17 0.80 19.21
CA LEU A 139 -2.97 -0.64 19.37
C LEU A 139 -1.52 -1.08 19.13
N PRO A 140 -0.48 -0.29 19.54
CA PRO A 140 0.91 -0.67 19.31
C PRO A 140 1.31 -1.96 20.04
N GLU A 141 0.64 -2.32 21.14
CA GLU A 141 0.87 -3.54 21.91
C GLU A 141 0.53 -4.83 21.14
N ARG A 142 -0.27 -4.72 20.06
CA ARG A 142 -0.58 -5.86 19.17
C ARG A 142 0.60 -6.18 18.22
N ILE A 143 1.59 -5.30 18.11
CA ILE A 143 2.79 -5.52 17.30
C ILE A 143 3.75 -6.42 18.07
N ARG A 144 3.90 -7.66 17.61
CA ARG A 144 4.89 -8.59 18.21
C ARG A 144 6.30 -8.29 17.71
N SER A 145 6.43 -8.04 16.40
CA SER A 145 7.69 -7.58 15.80
C SER A 145 7.43 -6.73 14.56
N LEU A 146 8.39 -5.87 14.24
CA LEU A 146 8.38 -5.07 13.02
C LEU A 146 9.27 -5.74 11.98
N LEU A 147 8.76 -5.92 10.76
CA LEU A 147 9.53 -6.51 9.69
C LEU A 147 10.55 -5.49 9.14
N ASP A 148 11.83 -5.90 9.07
CA ASP A 148 12.85 -5.03 8.48
C ASP A 148 12.51 -4.74 7.01
N PRO A 149 12.63 -3.49 6.53
CA PRO A 149 12.45 -3.15 5.11
C PRO A 149 13.37 -3.89 4.14
N LYS A 150 14.45 -4.52 4.62
CA LYS A 150 15.26 -5.45 3.82
C LYS A 150 14.53 -6.73 3.51
N ASP A 151 13.65 -7.15 4.41
CA ASP A 151 12.91 -8.40 4.38
C ASP A 151 11.47 -8.21 3.88
N SER A 152 10.84 -7.11 4.25
CA SER A 152 9.51 -6.72 3.82
C SER A 152 9.51 -5.27 3.34
N LEU A 153 9.88 -5.06 2.07
CA LEU A 153 9.92 -3.72 1.49
C LEU A 153 8.52 -3.10 1.47
N PRO A 154 8.31 -1.90 2.07
CA PRO A 154 7.01 -1.26 2.17
C PRO A 154 6.33 -0.98 0.82
N ALA A 155 5.01 -0.85 0.84
CA ALA A 155 4.26 -0.34 -0.31
C ALA A 155 4.49 1.16 -0.50
N ALA A 156 4.36 1.65 -1.73
CA ALA A 156 4.44 3.08 -2.04
C ALA A 156 3.47 3.89 -1.15
N GLY A 157 3.97 4.90 -0.45
CA GLY A 157 3.22 5.75 0.46
C GLY A 157 2.80 5.09 1.78
N GLN A 158 3.22 3.87 2.10
CA GLN A 158 2.86 3.24 3.37
C GLN A 158 3.41 4.04 4.55
N GLY A 159 2.56 4.28 5.56
CA GLY A 159 2.88 5.10 6.73
C GLY A 159 2.56 6.59 6.56
N ALA A 160 2.48 7.11 5.34
CA ALA A 160 2.12 8.51 5.09
C ALA A 160 0.60 8.69 5.03
N MET A 161 0.14 9.86 5.48
CA MET A 161 -1.21 10.37 5.25
C MET A 161 -1.13 11.52 4.25
N ALA A 162 -2.20 11.70 3.48
CA ALA A 162 -2.33 12.82 2.56
C ALA A 162 -3.70 13.50 2.71
N ILE A 163 -3.73 14.78 2.42
CA ILE A 163 -4.95 15.60 2.40
C ILE A 163 -5.26 15.92 0.95
N GLU A 164 -6.43 15.49 0.50
CA GLU A 164 -6.99 15.78 -0.82
C GLU A 164 -8.01 16.91 -0.71
N ILE A 165 -8.04 17.78 -1.73
CA ILE A 165 -8.97 18.90 -1.87
C ILE A 165 -9.51 18.97 -3.29
N ALA A 166 -10.69 19.56 -3.45
CA ALA A 166 -11.12 20.08 -4.75
C ALA A 166 -10.27 21.28 -5.13
N THR A 167 -9.82 21.35 -6.40
CA THR A 167 -8.94 22.42 -6.90
C THR A 167 -9.69 23.70 -7.17
N GLU A 168 -11.00 23.62 -7.44
CA GLU A 168 -11.89 24.76 -7.68
C GLU A 168 -12.90 24.89 -6.53
N ARG A 169 -12.96 26.08 -5.94
CA ARG A 169 -13.89 26.40 -4.85
C ARG A 169 -14.58 27.74 -5.16
N THR A 170 -15.84 27.83 -4.78
CA THR A 170 -16.66 29.04 -4.99
C THR A 170 -16.72 29.95 -3.77
N ASP A 171 -16.24 29.49 -2.61
CA ASP A 171 -16.27 30.23 -1.34
C ASP A 171 -15.06 31.17 -1.12
N GLY A 172 -14.11 31.18 -2.06
CA GLY A 172 -12.92 32.02 -2.01
C GLY A 172 -11.84 31.57 -1.01
N LEU A 173 -12.01 30.42 -0.36
CA LEU A 173 -11.04 29.89 0.59
C LEU A 173 -9.88 29.17 -0.14
N ASP A 174 -8.63 29.63 0.09
CA ASP A 174 -7.44 28.94 -0.41
C ASP A 174 -7.02 27.82 0.55
N LEU A 175 -7.65 26.64 0.41
CA LEU A 175 -7.30 25.48 1.23
C LEU A 175 -5.85 25.01 0.99
N ARG A 176 -5.30 25.19 -0.21
CA ARG A 176 -3.91 24.81 -0.50
C ARG A 176 -2.93 25.63 0.36
N ALA A 177 -3.13 26.94 0.43
CA ALA A 177 -2.31 27.80 1.28
C ALA A 177 -2.48 27.47 2.77
N LEU A 178 -3.71 27.23 3.21
CA LEU A 178 -4.00 26.89 4.61
C LEU A 178 -3.38 25.54 5.04
N LEU A 179 -3.33 24.55 4.15
CA LEU A 179 -2.82 23.21 4.43
C LEU A 179 -1.31 23.08 4.17
N ALA A 180 -0.70 24.04 3.48
CA ALA A 180 0.74 24.02 3.17
C ALA A 180 1.66 23.79 4.40
N PRO A 181 1.38 24.35 5.59
CA PRO A 181 2.19 24.10 6.78
C PRO A 181 2.17 22.63 7.26
N LEU A 182 1.19 21.85 6.86
CA LEU A 182 1.09 20.42 7.19
C LEU A 182 1.93 19.54 6.26
N ASN A 183 2.43 20.10 5.15
CA ASN A 183 3.21 19.35 4.18
C ASN A 183 4.63 19.09 4.68
N HIS A 184 4.98 17.83 4.90
CA HIS A 184 6.33 17.42 5.30
C HIS A 184 7.18 17.16 4.06
N LEU A 185 8.16 18.04 3.79
CA LEU A 185 8.93 18.03 2.54
C LEU A 185 9.62 16.70 2.26
N ALA A 186 10.36 16.15 3.24
CA ALA A 186 11.09 14.90 3.04
C ALA A 186 10.15 13.72 2.75
N THR A 187 8.99 13.65 3.42
CA THR A 187 7.98 12.63 3.12
C THR A 187 7.39 12.84 1.72
N SER A 188 7.06 14.08 1.34
CA SER A 188 6.52 14.39 0.02
C SER A 188 7.46 13.98 -1.11
N GLN A 189 8.75 14.26 -0.95
CA GLN A 189 9.78 13.85 -1.90
C GLN A 189 9.91 12.32 -1.98
N ALA A 190 9.99 11.64 -0.82
CA ALA A 190 10.09 10.18 -0.78
C ALA A 190 8.91 9.51 -1.48
N VAL A 191 7.68 9.91 -1.12
CA VAL A 191 6.47 9.28 -1.68
C VAL A 191 6.24 9.65 -3.14
N ALA A 192 6.73 10.80 -3.61
CA ALA A 192 6.69 11.14 -5.04
C ALA A 192 7.52 10.15 -5.88
N ALA A 193 8.73 9.80 -5.42
CA ALA A 193 9.56 8.80 -6.07
C ALA A 193 8.91 7.41 -6.04
N GLU A 194 8.37 6.99 -4.89
CA GLU A 194 7.69 5.71 -4.71
C GLU A 194 6.45 5.58 -5.61
N ARG A 195 5.60 6.62 -5.63
CA ARG A 195 4.40 6.69 -6.45
C ARG A 195 4.72 6.71 -7.95
N LYS A 196 5.85 7.33 -8.35
CA LYS A 196 6.31 7.30 -9.73
C LYS A 196 6.61 5.87 -10.20
N VAL A 197 7.32 5.08 -9.38
CA VAL A 197 7.53 3.65 -9.67
C VAL A 197 6.19 2.93 -9.80
N SER A 198 5.30 3.10 -8.84
CA SER A 198 3.99 2.47 -8.86
C SER A 198 3.18 2.86 -10.11
N LYS A 199 3.22 4.12 -10.51
CA LYS A 199 2.53 4.64 -11.70
C LYS A 199 3.02 4.00 -12.99
N VAL A 200 4.35 3.83 -13.17
CA VAL A 200 4.95 3.20 -14.35
C VAL A 200 4.43 1.77 -14.53
N PHE A 201 4.25 1.03 -13.45
CA PHE A 201 3.79 -0.37 -13.48
C PHE A 201 2.27 -0.55 -13.31
N GLY A 202 1.47 0.48 -13.57
CA GLY A 202 0.01 0.40 -13.61
C GLY A 202 -0.71 0.88 -12.36
N GLY A 203 0.01 1.33 -11.32
CA GLY A 203 -0.52 2.14 -10.23
C GLY A 203 -1.63 1.51 -9.38
N SER A 204 -1.66 0.20 -9.22
CA SER A 204 -2.72 -0.51 -8.51
C SER A 204 -2.18 -1.14 -7.22
N CYS A 205 -2.97 -1.09 -6.14
CA CYS A 205 -2.70 -1.84 -4.91
C CYS A 205 -2.84 -3.37 -5.08
N GLN A 206 -3.26 -3.82 -6.27
CA GLN A 206 -3.49 -5.23 -6.63
C GLN A 206 -2.28 -5.87 -7.31
N ILE A 207 -1.17 -5.16 -7.46
CA ILE A 207 0.06 -5.72 -8.02
C ILE A 207 1.08 -6.03 -6.91
N PRO A 208 1.89 -7.07 -7.06
CA PRO A 208 2.93 -7.42 -6.09
C PRO A 208 4.16 -6.52 -6.24
N LEU A 209 3.97 -5.22 -6.04
CA LEU A 209 4.98 -4.17 -6.16
C LEU A 209 5.24 -3.54 -4.79
N ALA A 210 6.50 -3.33 -4.48
CA ALA A 210 6.98 -2.49 -3.38
C ALA A 210 7.81 -1.34 -3.93
N ALA A 211 7.71 -0.17 -3.28
CA ALA A 211 8.59 0.96 -3.51
C ALA A 211 8.74 1.75 -2.21
N PHE A 212 9.96 1.97 -1.78
CA PHE A 212 10.26 2.66 -0.53
C PHE A 212 11.49 3.55 -0.67
N ALA A 213 11.33 4.82 -0.33
CA ALA A 213 12.39 5.81 -0.33
C ALA A 213 12.69 6.34 1.07
N THR A 214 13.95 6.61 1.33
CA THR A 214 14.45 7.36 2.48
C THR A 214 15.17 8.62 2.01
N VAL A 215 15.03 9.71 2.74
CA VAL A 215 15.70 10.99 2.47
C VAL A 215 16.62 11.33 3.63
N GLU A 216 17.89 11.57 3.33
CA GLU A 216 18.92 12.00 4.28
C GLU A 216 19.61 13.23 3.70
N GLY A 217 19.32 14.40 4.29
CA GLY A 217 19.76 15.68 3.71
C GLY A 217 19.22 15.86 2.29
N ASP A 218 20.11 16.14 1.34
CA ASP A 218 19.76 16.35 -0.07
C ASP A 218 19.77 15.05 -0.91
N THR A 219 20.00 13.90 -0.27
CA THR A 219 20.09 12.60 -0.94
C THR A 219 18.88 11.75 -0.63
N MET A 220 18.31 11.15 -1.67
CA MET A 220 17.25 10.15 -1.58
C MET A 220 17.79 8.79 -2.03
N ARG A 221 17.46 7.75 -1.28
CA ARG A 221 17.67 6.35 -1.65
C ARG A 221 16.33 5.70 -1.91
N LEU A 222 16.10 5.20 -3.11
CA LEU A 222 14.87 4.52 -3.53
C LEU A 222 15.16 3.06 -3.81
N ARG A 223 14.36 2.18 -3.19
CA ARG A 223 14.34 0.74 -3.44
C ARG A 223 12.98 0.35 -3.98
N ALA A 224 12.96 -0.53 -4.97
CA ALA A 224 11.70 -1.08 -5.47
C ALA A 224 11.86 -2.54 -5.88
N MET A 225 10.75 -3.28 -5.86
CA MET A 225 10.69 -4.66 -6.31
C MET A 225 9.33 -5.00 -6.91
N VAL A 226 9.35 -5.95 -7.82
CA VAL A 226 8.17 -6.65 -8.35
C VAL A 226 8.43 -8.14 -8.24
N ALA A 227 7.46 -8.94 -7.79
CA ALA A 227 7.61 -10.39 -7.68
C ALA A 227 6.30 -11.11 -8.02
N THR A 228 6.37 -12.40 -8.38
CA THR A 228 5.19 -13.25 -8.40
C THR A 228 4.70 -13.55 -6.99
N PRO A 229 3.39 -13.76 -6.75
CA PRO A 229 2.85 -14.04 -5.41
C PRO A 229 3.46 -15.26 -4.72
N ASP A 230 3.92 -16.24 -5.47
CA ASP A 230 4.63 -17.43 -4.99
C ASP A 230 6.11 -17.20 -4.71
N GLY A 231 6.63 -16.01 -5.05
CA GLY A 231 8.02 -15.64 -4.82
C GLY A 231 9.04 -16.28 -5.78
N THR A 232 8.60 -17.02 -6.80
CA THR A 232 9.51 -17.74 -7.71
C THR A 232 10.24 -16.82 -8.70
N ARG A 233 9.66 -15.67 -9.01
CA ARG A 233 10.27 -14.65 -9.88
C ARG A 233 10.25 -13.29 -9.17
N MET A 234 11.37 -12.58 -9.22
CA MET A 234 11.52 -11.25 -8.61
C MET A 234 12.47 -10.38 -9.43
N ALA A 235 12.06 -9.15 -9.68
CA ALA A 235 12.91 -8.05 -10.14
C ALA A 235 13.08 -7.06 -8.98
N SER A 236 14.29 -6.57 -8.74
CA SER A 236 14.56 -5.59 -7.69
C SER A 236 15.60 -4.58 -8.13
N ALA A 237 15.42 -3.32 -7.74
CA ALA A 237 16.35 -2.25 -8.07
C ALA A 237 16.47 -1.26 -6.91
N GLU A 238 17.66 -0.67 -6.82
CA GLU A 238 17.97 0.36 -5.83
C GLU A 238 18.86 1.42 -6.50
N LEU A 239 18.52 2.69 -6.29
CA LEU A 239 19.36 3.82 -6.68
C LEU A 239 19.31 4.92 -5.63
N SER A 240 20.36 5.73 -5.59
CA SER A 240 20.40 7.01 -4.87
C SER A 240 20.50 8.17 -5.85
N GLY A 241 19.91 9.30 -5.47
CA GLY A 241 19.91 10.52 -6.28
C GLY A 241 19.48 11.74 -5.47
N PRO A 242 19.44 12.92 -6.09
CA PRO A 242 19.01 14.16 -5.42
C PRO A 242 17.55 14.06 -4.94
N ALA A 243 17.31 14.46 -3.69
CA ALA A 243 15.96 14.43 -3.09
C ALA A 243 14.96 15.38 -3.78
N ASN A 244 15.45 16.44 -4.40
CA ASN A 244 14.63 17.42 -5.15
C ASN A 244 14.25 16.96 -6.56
N LEU A 245 14.69 15.78 -7.01
CA LEU A 245 14.34 15.17 -8.30
C LEU A 245 13.69 13.78 -8.11
N PRO A 246 12.62 13.68 -7.30
CA PRO A 246 12.08 12.38 -6.89
C PRO A 246 11.53 11.56 -8.06
N GLU A 247 10.80 12.20 -8.98
CA GLU A 247 10.20 11.50 -10.12
C GLU A 247 11.26 10.97 -11.08
N ASN A 248 12.36 11.72 -11.30
CA ASN A 248 13.49 11.26 -12.12
C ASN A 248 14.13 10.00 -11.53
N LEU A 249 14.30 9.96 -10.21
CA LEU A 249 14.81 8.76 -9.52
C LEU A 249 13.83 7.59 -9.67
N GLY A 250 12.52 7.84 -9.51
CA GLY A 250 11.48 6.85 -9.73
C GLY A 250 11.48 6.27 -11.16
N GLU A 251 11.67 7.11 -12.18
CA GLU A 251 11.80 6.68 -13.57
C GLU A 251 13.00 5.77 -13.80
N LYS A 252 14.19 6.17 -13.28
CA LYS A 252 15.40 5.37 -13.39
C LYS A 252 15.29 4.01 -12.73
N VAL A 253 14.73 3.95 -11.51
CA VAL A 253 14.48 2.68 -10.81
C VAL A 253 13.49 1.82 -11.58
N SER A 254 12.46 2.42 -12.16
CA SER A 254 11.49 1.69 -12.99
C SER A 254 12.13 1.10 -14.26
N ALA A 255 13.04 1.83 -14.90
CA ALA A 255 13.80 1.33 -16.05
C ALA A 255 14.64 0.10 -15.68
N LEU A 256 15.36 0.15 -14.55
CA LEU A 256 16.13 -1.00 -14.04
C LEU A 256 15.27 -2.22 -13.71
N LEU A 257 14.06 -2.01 -13.20
CA LEU A 257 13.12 -3.11 -12.98
C LEU A 257 12.61 -3.69 -14.31
N ALA A 258 12.34 -2.85 -15.29
CA ALA A 258 11.90 -3.28 -16.62
C ALA A 258 12.98 -4.12 -17.35
N GLU A 259 14.26 -3.77 -17.21
CA GLU A 259 15.40 -4.55 -17.70
C GLU A 259 15.50 -5.96 -17.06
N GLN A 260 14.90 -6.16 -15.89
CA GLN A 260 14.80 -7.43 -15.17
C GLN A 260 13.44 -8.13 -15.38
N ASP A 261 12.77 -7.89 -16.49
CA ASP A 261 11.49 -8.51 -16.84
C ASP A 261 10.31 -8.20 -15.90
N ALA A 262 10.33 -7.08 -15.15
CA ALA A 262 9.24 -6.71 -14.24
C ALA A 262 7.87 -6.70 -14.94
N ASN A 263 7.80 -6.24 -16.19
CA ASN A 263 6.55 -6.24 -16.96
C ASN A 263 6.03 -7.66 -17.25
N ALA A 264 6.92 -8.62 -17.52
CA ALA A 264 6.54 -10.01 -17.73
C ALA A 264 6.07 -10.67 -16.43
N ILE A 265 6.70 -10.34 -15.28
CA ILE A 265 6.24 -10.78 -13.96
C ILE A 265 4.82 -10.29 -13.69
N LEU A 266 4.55 -9.00 -13.91
CA LEU A 266 3.22 -8.41 -13.71
C LEU A 266 2.15 -8.96 -14.67
N ALA A 267 2.52 -9.28 -15.90
CA ALA A 267 1.61 -9.90 -16.87
C ALA A 267 1.15 -11.30 -16.40
N VAL A 268 2.05 -12.11 -15.83
CA VAL A 268 1.71 -13.40 -15.23
C VAL A 268 0.74 -13.20 -14.05
N CYS A 269 1.04 -12.28 -13.13
CA CYS A 269 0.18 -12.00 -11.99
C CYS A 269 -1.23 -11.55 -12.40
N LYS A 270 -1.33 -10.75 -13.47
CA LYS A 270 -2.62 -10.32 -14.00
C LYS A 270 -3.40 -11.48 -14.61
N ALA A 271 -2.75 -12.31 -15.41
CA ALA A 271 -3.40 -13.47 -16.02
C ALA A 271 -3.93 -14.47 -14.97
N GLU A 272 -3.18 -14.71 -13.89
CA GLU A 272 -3.61 -15.54 -12.76
C GLU A 272 -4.82 -14.94 -12.02
N ALA A 273 -4.83 -13.63 -11.81
CA ALA A 273 -5.95 -12.92 -11.18
C ALA A 273 -7.21 -13.00 -12.06
N ASP A 274 -7.09 -12.76 -13.36
CA ASP A 274 -8.19 -12.84 -14.32
C ASP A 274 -8.76 -14.28 -14.42
N ALA A 275 -7.88 -15.30 -14.38
CA ALA A 275 -8.27 -16.70 -14.38
C ALA A 275 -9.02 -17.11 -13.09
N ALA A 276 -8.55 -16.64 -11.93
CA ALA A 276 -9.22 -16.88 -10.65
C ALA A 276 -10.61 -16.22 -10.60
N ASP A 277 -10.74 -15.00 -11.13
CA ASP A 277 -12.02 -14.30 -11.20
C ASP A 277 -13.00 -15.00 -12.16
N ALA A 278 -12.53 -15.56 -13.27
CA ALA A 278 -13.33 -16.33 -14.20
C ALA A 278 -13.83 -17.65 -13.59
N ALA A 279 -12.97 -18.36 -12.84
CA ALA A 279 -13.34 -19.59 -12.15
C ALA A 279 -14.43 -19.36 -11.09
N ASP A 280 -14.27 -18.32 -10.28
CA ASP A 280 -15.27 -17.93 -9.27
C ASP A 280 -16.61 -17.50 -9.90
N ALA A 281 -16.60 -16.85 -11.06
CA ALA A 281 -17.81 -16.47 -11.80
C ALA A 281 -18.53 -17.67 -12.42
N ALA A 282 -17.79 -18.75 -12.74
CA ALA A 282 -18.32 -19.99 -13.25
C ALA A 282 -18.89 -20.93 -12.16
N GLY A 283 -18.74 -20.58 -10.88
CA GLY A 283 -19.29 -21.35 -9.77
C GLY A 283 -18.56 -22.67 -9.48
N VAL A 284 -17.29 -22.79 -9.86
CA VAL A 284 -16.41 -23.94 -9.61
C VAL A 284 -15.59 -23.74 -8.35
#